data_a391282512f64b3e324acfead931a98e
#
_entry.id   a391282512f64b3e324acfead931a98e
#
_cell.length_a   1.000
_cell.length_b   1.000
_cell.length_c   1.000
_cell.angle_alpha   90.00
_cell.angle_beta   90.00
_cell.angle_gamma   90.00
#
_symmetry.space_group_name_H-M   'P 1'
#
loop_
_entity.id
_entity.type
_entity.pdbx_description
1 polymer ?
#
loop_
_entity_poly.entity_id
_entity_poly.type
_entity_poly.pdbx_seq_one_letter_code
_entity_poly.pdbx_strand_id
1 'polypeptide(L)'
;DMAKLQGSQLDRYYNRCKNKDNYTENFKYIKNTIKLNNDKIKKIDEEIFKRADEIYKRLDSIKKEENLEELGELVESYKSILKEKIINQKITSNKFKSQLSKSFYGQVSYLNVLNSSKSIEEQKEIIFKDYIRPILEILTLKQYIEKDDYQGLKEHIVNSLNDKSLPSNIEKLYKGIKRKYLKKEAGIEAISQYLHSDEFSVCHMCGEYHSFGSEYGEGDFIPLAVSTNNSRNMFWEYNTRVPICDICKLILFCAAAGSIDIYKGYMNENLDSKEKQYYAFVNMDTSFQELYKTNENFKMKKDKEAPFKELIFDLVSTEKKKSVWQLQNILYVEFNSDYESKNCKLNYFNIPKYIAMFLKDKADVLNSIKEERFKAELVDNILNNVDIKFAIDKKLRKILSDDYGSAVDCYKAVKVRFYLNVFKGGNKEVISKVDDKKIKFIYMKGL
;
A
#
# COMPACT_ATOMS: atom_id res chain seq x y z
N ASP A 1 -5.05 -12.37 9.20
CA ASP A 1 -5.33 -13.64 9.86
C ASP A 1 -5.74 -14.68 8.82
N MET A 2 -4.79 -15.56 8.47
CA MET A 2 -5.00 -16.57 7.42
C MET A 2 -5.94 -17.69 7.85
N ALA A 3 -6.00 -18.01 9.14
CA ALA A 3 -6.95 -19.03 9.63
C ALA A 3 -8.40 -18.57 9.43
N LYS A 4 -8.69 -17.28 9.68
CA LYS A 4 -10.01 -16.69 9.44
C LYS A 4 -10.37 -16.70 7.96
N LEU A 5 -9.43 -16.30 7.10
CA LEU A 5 -9.67 -16.24 5.65
C LEU A 5 -9.91 -17.62 5.06
N GLN A 6 -9.04 -18.59 5.39
CA GLN A 6 -9.16 -19.96 4.89
C GLN A 6 -10.35 -20.70 5.50
N GLY A 7 -10.67 -20.45 6.78
CA GLY A 7 -11.87 -20.97 7.43
C GLY A 7 -13.13 -20.49 6.72
N SER A 8 -13.25 -19.20 6.43
CA SER A 8 -14.41 -18.64 5.69
C SER A 8 -14.52 -19.21 4.27
N GLN A 9 -13.38 -19.52 3.63
CA GLN A 9 -13.36 -20.14 2.31
C GLN A 9 -13.88 -21.58 2.38
N LEU A 10 -13.45 -22.36 3.37
CA LEU A 10 -13.92 -23.72 3.61
C LEU A 10 -15.43 -23.73 3.92
N ASP A 11 -15.91 -22.81 4.76
CA ASP A 11 -17.35 -22.66 5.07
C ASP A 11 -18.16 -22.35 3.82
N ARG A 12 -17.67 -21.49 2.94
CA ARG A 12 -18.32 -21.18 1.66
C ARG A 12 -18.49 -22.43 0.80
N TYR A 13 -17.44 -23.22 0.64
CA TYR A 13 -17.48 -24.44 -0.15
C TYR A 13 -18.36 -25.51 0.51
N TYR A 14 -18.29 -25.67 1.82
CA TYR A 14 -19.16 -26.57 2.57
C TYR A 14 -20.65 -26.20 2.40
N ASN A 15 -20.98 -24.93 2.53
CA ASN A 15 -22.37 -24.48 2.34
C ASN A 15 -22.88 -24.71 0.91
N ARG A 16 -21.99 -24.64 -0.09
CA ARG A 16 -22.33 -24.96 -1.47
C ARG A 16 -22.48 -26.48 -1.72
N CYS A 17 -21.80 -27.32 -0.95
CA CYS A 17 -21.99 -28.77 -0.99
C CYS A 17 -23.41 -29.20 -0.55
N LYS A 18 -24.15 -28.35 0.19
CA LYS A 18 -25.53 -28.63 0.57
C LYS A 18 -26.49 -28.65 -0.63
N ASN A 19 -26.11 -28.04 -1.75
CA ASN A 19 -26.82 -28.17 -3.02
C ASN A 19 -26.20 -29.32 -3.83
N LYS A 20 -27.03 -30.36 -4.10
CA LYS A 20 -26.60 -31.61 -4.76
C LYS A 20 -25.97 -31.37 -6.13
N ASP A 21 -26.48 -30.42 -6.90
CA ASP A 21 -25.95 -30.11 -8.24
C ASP A 21 -24.49 -29.62 -8.25
N ASN A 22 -24.02 -29.07 -7.14
CA ASN A 22 -22.70 -28.47 -7.00
C ASN A 22 -21.79 -29.23 -6.02
N TYR A 23 -22.23 -30.38 -5.48
CA TYR A 23 -21.50 -31.13 -4.45
C TYR A 23 -20.10 -31.52 -4.90
N THR A 24 -19.99 -32.25 -5.99
CA THR A 24 -18.73 -32.84 -6.46
C THR A 24 -17.64 -31.79 -6.70
N GLU A 25 -17.98 -30.67 -7.29
CA GLU A 25 -17.04 -29.59 -7.57
C GLU A 25 -16.58 -28.90 -6.27
N ASN A 26 -17.50 -28.55 -5.40
CA ASN A 26 -17.17 -27.87 -4.14
C ASN A 26 -16.43 -28.79 -3.16
N PHE A 27 -16.77 -30.08 -3.11
CA PHE A 27 -16.02 -31.09 -2.36
C PHE A 27 -14.55 -31.20 -2.85
N LYS A 28 -14.34 -31.19 -4.17
CA LYS A 28 -12.99 -31.16 -4.75
C LYS A 28 -12.22 -29.88 -4.33
N TYR A 29 -12.89 -28.72 -4.26
CA TYR A 29 -12.26 -27.51 -3.75
C TYR A 29 -11.87 -27.60 -2.28
N ILE A 30 -12.73 -28.17 -1.43
CA ILE A 30 -12.38 -28.42 0.00
C ILE A 30 -11.13 -29.30 0.09
N LYS A 31 -11.12 -30.44 -0.60
CA LYS A 31 -9.97 -31.37 -0.60
C LYS A 31 -8.68 -30.70 -1.06
N ASN A 32 -8.73 -29.98 -2.16
CA ASN A 32 -7.57 -29.26 -2.69
C ASN A 32 -7.06 -28.18 -1.72
N THR A 33 -7.98 -27.44 -1.08
CA THR A 33 -7.61 -26.43 -0.10
C THR A 33 -6.92 -27.03 1.11
N ILE A 34 -7.43 -28.14 1.63
CA ILE A 34 -6.85 -28.87 2.76
C ILE A 34 -5.49 -29.44 2.38
N LYS A 35 -5.37 -30.09 1.22
CA LYS A 35 -4.10 -30.62 0.72
C LYS A 35 -3.01 -29.56 0.63
N LEU A 36 -3.31 -28.42 -0.01
CA LEU A 36 -2.37 -27.30 -0.15
C LEU A 36 -1.94 -26.72 1.20
N ASN A 37 -2.82 -26.74 2.19
CA ASN A 37 -2.48 -26.29 3.53
C ASN A 37 -1.68 -27.35 4.29
N ASN A 38 -1.98 -28.63 4.14
CA ASN A 38 -1.20 -29.73 4.74
C ASN A 38 0.25 -29.69 4.29
N ASP A 39 0.53 -29.41 3.01
CA ASP A 39 1.89 -29.23 2.49
C ASP A 39 2.66 -28.08 3.18
N LYS A 40 1.94 -27.05 3.66
CA LYS A 40 2.52 -25.96 4.43
C LYS A 40 2.68 -26.34 5.90
N ILE A 41 1.66 -26.95 6.50
CA ILE A 41 1.66 -27.38 7.91
C ILE A 41 2.79 -28.36 8.16
N LYS A 42 3.03 -29.32 7.25
CA LYS A 42 4.13 -30.27 7.31
C LYS A 42 5.51 -29.62 7.48
N LYS A 43 5.69 -28.43 6.88
CA LYS A 43 6.93 -27.65 6.99
C LYS A 43 7.03 -26.83 8.26
N ILE A 44 5.96 -26.74 9.05
CA ILE A 44 5.88 -25.94 10.26
C ILE A 44 5.96 -26.82 11.50
N ASP A 45 5.12 -27.86 11.55
CA ASP A 45 5.01 -28.76 12.70
C ASP A 45 4.52 -30.15 12.26
N GLU A 46 5.28 -31.18 12.60
CA GLU A 46 5.01 -32.57 12.15
C GLU A 46 3.87 -33.22 12.94
N GLU A 47 3.70 -32.90 14.22
CA GLU A 47 2.61 -33.47 15.02
C GLU A 47 1.26 -32.88 14.60
N ILE A 48 1.20 -31.56 14.38
CA ILE A 48 0.01 -30.92 13.86
C ILE A 48 -0.30 -31.42 12.45
N PHE A 49 0.73 -31.65 11.64
CA PHE A 49 0.56 -32.23 10.30
C PHE A 49 -0.08 -33.64 10.36
N LYS A 50 0.31 -34.49 11.28
CA LYS A 50 -0.30 -35.85 11.42
C LYS A 50 -1.80 -35.75 11.66
N ARG A 51 -2.24 -34.85 12.55
CA ARG A 51 -3.66 -34.61 12.82
C ARG A 51 -4.40 -34.04 11.58
N ALA A 52 -3.78 -33.14 10.88
CA ALA A 52 -4.33 -32.55 9.65
C ALA A 52 -4.43 -33.59 8.51
N ASP A 53 -3.45 -34.49 8.41
CA ASP A 53 -3.40 -35.55 7.41
C ASP A 53 -4.45 -36.65 7.69
N GLU A 54 -4.71 -36.95 8.96
CA GLU A 54 -5.81 -37.84 9.35
C GLU A 54 -7.17 -37.30 8.88
N ILE A 55 -7.42 -36.01 9.06
CA ILE A 55 -8.63 -35.38 8.53
C ILE A 55 -8.69 -35.48 7.01
N TYR A 56 -7.56 -35.24 6.32
CA TYR A 56 -7.49 -35.37 4.86
C TYR A 56 -7.79 -36.79 4.39
N LYS A 57 -7.24 -37.83 5.06
CA LYS A 57 -7.49 -39.24 4.76
C LYS A 57 -8.96 -39.61 4.97
N ARG A 58 -9.56 -39.12 6.05
CA ARG A 58 -11.00 -39.30 6.28
C ARG A 58 -11.85 -38.64 5.20
N LEU A 59 -11.48 -37.44 4.76
CA LEU A 59 -12.16 -36.79 3.61
C LEU A 59 -12.02 -37.61 2.33
N ASP A 60 -10.90 -38.31 2.14
CA ASP A 60 -10.68 -39.19 0.97
C ASP A 60 -11.59 -40.42 0.99
N SER A 61 -12.03 -40.84 2.17
CA SER A 61 -12.94 -41.96 2.33
C SER A 61 -14.43 -41.60 2.09
N ILE A 62 -14.77 -40.33 2.13
CA ILE A 62 -16.12 -39.86 1.83
C ILE A 62 -16.39 -39.95 0.32
N LYS A 63 -17.18 -40.96 -0.06
CA LYS A 63 -17.46 -41.27 -1.48
C LYS A 63 -18.82 -40.77 -1.98
N LYS A 64 -19.72 -40.29 -1.11
CA LYS A 64 -21.11 -39.95 -1.47
C LYS A 64 -21.62 -38.69 -0.79
N GLU A 65 -22.61 -38.06 -1.43
CA GLU A 65 -23.33 -36.86 -0.97
C GLU A 65 -24.09 -37.06 0.36
N GLU A 66 -24.27 -38.29 0.78
CA GLU A 66 -25.07 -38.65 1.97
C GLU A 66 -24.37 -38.30 3.30
N ASN A 67 -23.07 -38.00 3.29
CA ASN A 67 -22.27 -37.76 4.50
C ASN A 67 -21.96 -36.26 4.75
N LEU A 68 -22.94 -35.38 4.52
CA LEU A 68 -22.76 -33.93 4.71
C LEU A 68 -22.46 -33.54 6.17
N GLU A 69 -23.02 -34.26 7.15
CA GLU A 69 -22.72 -34.00 8.57
C GLU A 69 -21.26 -34.32 8.89
N GLU A 70 -20.77 -35.49 8.47
CA GLU A 70 -19.38 -35.88 8.66
C GLU A 70 -18.43 -34.91 7.97
N LEU A 71 -18.76 -34.44 6.75
CA LEU A 71 -18.01 -33.41 6.06
C LEU A 71 -17.95 -32.11 6.86
N GLY A 72 -19.08 -31.72 7.49
CA GLY A 72 -19.13 -30.53 8.34
C GLY A 72 -18.23 -30.64 9.56
N GLU A 73 -18.25 -31.78 10.26
CA GLU A 73 -17.39 -32.03 11.40
C GLU A 73 -15.91 -32.01 11.05
N LEU A 74 -15.54 -32.62 9.90
CA LEU A 74 -14.15 -32.60 9.42
C LEU A 74 -13.66 -31.21 9.04
N VAL A 75 -14.53 -30.39 8.42
CA VAL A 75 -14.23 -29.00 8.10
C VAL A 75 -14.02 -28.18 9.38
N GLU A 76 -14.89 -28.32 10.39
CA GLU A 76 -14.72 -27.62 11.67
C GLU A 76 -13.48 -28.07 12.42
N SER A 77 -13.20 -29.38 12.44
CA SER A 77 -11.97 -29.93 13.03
C SER A 77 -10.72 -29.37 12.35
N TYR A 78 -10.74 -29.26 11.03
CA TYR A 78 -9.63 -28.68 10.27
C TYR A 78 -9.46 -27.19 10.52
N LYS A 79 -10.56 -26.44 10.64
CA LYS A 79 -10.53 -25.02 11.01
C LYS A 79 -9.91 -24.80 12.39
N SER A 80 -10.12 -25.71 13.33
CA SER A 80 -9.46 -25.62 14.65
C SER A 80 -7.94 -25.76 14.54
N ILE A 81 -7.43 -26.65 13.69
CA ILE A 81 -6.00 -26.78 13.40
C ILE A 81 -5.44 -25.50 12.79
N LEU A 82 -6.14 -24.89 11.83
CA LEU A 82 -5.69 -23.64 11.23
C LEU A 82 -5.63 -22.48 12.26
N LYS A 83 -6.45 -22.52 13.31
CA LYS A 83 -6.46 -21.53 14.39
C LYS A 83 -5.34 -21.71 15.40
N GLU A 84 -4.65 -22.84 15.43
CA GLU A 84 -3.51 -23.03 16.31
C GLU A 84 -2.47 -21.93 16.10
N LYS A 85 -2.03 -21.34 17.21
CA LYS A 85 -1.19 -20.14 17.19
C LYS A 85 0.04 -20.27 16.30
N ILE A 86 0.76 -21.40 16.42
CA ILE A 86 1.97 -21.64 15.64
C ILE A 86 1.69 -21.70 14.13
N ILE A 87 0.60 -22.36 13.74
CA ILE A 87 0.21 -22.53 12.33
C ILE A 87 -0.29 -21.20 11.77
N ASN A 88 -1.25 -20.56 12.44
CA ASN A 88 -1.84 -19.30 11.96
C ASN A 88 -0.80 -18.19 11.82
N GLN A 89 0.04 -18.01 12.84
CA GLN A 89 1.09 -16.98 12.80
C GLN A 89 2.08 -17.23 11.66
N LYS A 90 2.51 -18.48 11.47
CA LYS A 90 3.49 -18.80 10.45
C LYS A 90 2.92 -18.67 9.04
N ILE A 91 1.72 -19.17 8.77
CA ILE A 91 1.07 -19.04 7.47
C ILE A 91 0.76 -17.56 7.17
N THR A 92 0.28 -16.80 8.15
CA THR A 92 0.01 -15.37 8.01
C THR A 92 1.29 -14.59 7.71
N SER A 93 2.36 -14.84 8.44
CA SER A 93 3.67 -14.22 8.21
C SER A 93 4.21 -14.53 6.81
N ASN A 94 4.18 -15.79 6.38
CA ASN A 94 4.66 -16.17 5.07
C ASN A 94 3.83 -15.57 3.93
N LYS A 95 2.50 -15.44 4.11
CA LYS A 95 1.63 -14.76 3.14
C LYS A 95 1.97 -13.27 3.05
N PHE A 96 2.13 -12.61 4.19
CA PHE A 96 2.50 -11.20 4.25
C PHE A 96 3.89 -10.96 3.60
N LYS A 97 4.89 -11.78 3.95
CA LYS A 97 6.21 -11.73 3.32
C LYS A 97 6.13 -11.89 1.80
N SER A 98 5.33 -12.84 1.32
CA SER A 98 5.16 -13.06 -0.11
C SER A 98 4.59 -11.83 -0.82
N GLN A 99 3.65 -11.12 -0.21
CA GLN A 99 3.12 -9.87 -0.77
C GLN A 99 4.17 -8.76 -0.77
N LEU A 100 4.87 -8.56 0.36
CA LEU A 100 5.96 -7.59 0.46
C LEU A 100 7.07 -7.83 -0.56
N SER A 101 7.54 -9.07 -0.67
CA SER A 101 8.65 -9.41 -1.55
C SER A 101 8.30 -9.37 -3.03
N LYS A 102 7.05 -9.70 -3.40
CA LYS A 102 6.64 -9.76 -4.81
C LYS A 102 6.20 -8.40 -5.36
N SER A 103 5.48 -7.63 -4.55
CA SER A 103 4.79 -6.43 -5.03
C SER A 103 5.40 -5.12 -4.55
N PHE A 104 6.28 -5.13 -3.55
CA PHE A 104 6.79 -3.91 -2.93
C PHE A 104 8.32 -3.81 -2.90
N TYR A 105 9.02 -4.74 -2.23
CA TYR A 105 10.43 -4.54 -1.83
C TYR A 105 11.42 -5.62 -2.27
N GLY A 106 10.98 -6.65 -3.00
CA GLY A 106 11.86 -7.75 -3.38
C GLY A 106 12.23 -8.66 -2.20
N GLN A 107 13.31 -9.41 -2.38
CA GLN A 107 13.75 -10.45 -1.44
C GLN A 107 14.86 -9.95 -0.51
N VAL A 108 14.65 -8.85 0.18
CA VAL A 108 15.64 -8.25 1.09
C VAL A 108 15.49 -8.80 2.52
N SER A 109 16.59 -9.02 3.22
CA SER A 109 16.62 -9.40 4.65
C SER A 109 15.64 -10.55 4.99
N TYR A 110 14.77 -10.38 5.98
CA TYR A 110 13.78 -11.38 6.40
C TYR A 110 12.76 -11.72 5.31
N LEU A 111 12.57 -10.86 4.29
CA LEU A 111 11.69 -11.10 3.13
C LEU A 111 12.26 -12.17 2.18
N ASN A 112 13.54 -12.52 2.31
CA ASN A 112 14.16 -13.53 1.47
C ASN A 112 13.42 -14.87 1.60
N VAL A 113 13.16 -15.50 0.45
CA VAL A 113 12.47 -16.81 0.39
C VAL A 113 13.20 -17.88 1.21
N LEU A 114 14.52 -17.85 1.25
CA LEU A 114 15.33 -18.78 2.06
C LEU A 114 14.97 -18.71 3.56
N ASN A 115 14.48 -17.57 4.04
CA ASN A 115 14.04 -17.41 5.42
C ASN A 115 12.58 -17.86 5.65
N SER A 116 11.88 -18.40 4.65
CA SER A 116 10.48 -18.84 4.81
C SER A 116 10.34 -20.12 5.63
N SER A 117 11.38 -20.96 5.69
CA SER A 117 11.42 -22.16 6.53
C SER A 117 11.71 -21.86 8.00
N LYS A 118 12.36 -20.75 8.31
CA LYS A 118 12.72 -20.34 9.69
C LYS A 118 11.48 -20.12 10.55
N SER A 119 11.60 -20.41 11.85
CA SER A 119 10.55 -20.11 12.83
C SER A 119 10.22 -18.61 12.90
N ILE A 120 9.13 -18.25 13.55
CA ILE A 120 8.78 -16.84 13.78
C ILE A 120 9.85 -16.14 14.63
N GLU A 121 10.38 -16.84 15.64
CA GLU A 121 11.41 -16.27 16.52
C GLU A 121 12.72 -16.01 15.77
N GLU A 122 13.19 -16.96 14.95
CA GLU A 122 14.36 -16.73 14.09
C GLU A 122 14.14 -15.56 13.09
N GLN A 123 12.91 -15.37 12.60
CA GLN A 123 12.61 -14.23 11.73
C GLN A 123 12.62 -12.91 12.49
N LYS A 124 12.17 -12.88 13.75
CA LYS A 124 12.30 -11.70 14.64
C LYS A 124 13.76 -11.36 14.91
N GLU A 125 14.61 -12.37 15.11
CA GLU A 125 16.06 -12.15 15.27
C GLU A 125 16.69 -11.51 14.03
N ILE A 126 16.29 -11.93 12.82
CA ILE A 126 16.75 -11.28 11.59
C ILE A 126 16.31 -9.83 11.54
N ILE A 127 15.05 -9.54 11.84
CA ILE A 127 14.52 -8.18 11.87
C ILE A 127 15.27 -7.34 12.91
N PHE A 128 15.48 -7.89 14.11
CA PHE A 128 16.22 -7.22 15.16
C PHE A 128 17.65 -6.88 14.71
N LYS A 129 18.34 -7.87 14.16
CA LYS A 129 19.72 -7.72 13.70
C LYS A 129 19.86 -6.66 12.61
N ASP A 130 18.97 -6.71 11.60
CA ASP A 130 19.15 -5.92 10.38
C ASP A 130 18.58 -4.49 10.51
N TYR A 131 17.58 -4.27 11.37
CA TYR A 131 16.87 -2.99 11.42
C TYR A 131 16.88 -2.30 12.79
N ILE A 132 16.90 -3.04 13.89
CA ILE A 132 16.81 -2.48 15.23
C ILE A 132 18.20 -2.29 15.84
N ARG A 133 19.00 -3.34 15.77
CA ARG A 133 20.34 -3.32 16.38
C ARG A 133 21.23 -2.19 15.84
N PRO A 134 21.27 -1.85 14.54
CA PRO A 134 22.10 -0.75 14.06
C PRO A 134 21.81 0.57 14.79
N ILE A 135 20.54 0.85 15.05
CA ILE A 135 20.14 2.07 15.75
C ILE A 135 20.52 2.01 17.22
N LEU A 136 20.32 0.86 17.89
CA LEU A 136 20.72 0.69 19.28
C LEU A 136 22.23 0.89 19.48
N GLU A 137 23.06 0.37 18.55
CA GLU A 137 24.51 0.57 18.61
C GLU A 137 24.89 2.05 18.46
N ILE A 138 24.24 2.77 17.53
CA ILE A 138 24.49 4.22 17.38
C ILE A 138 24.03 4.99 18.61
N LEU A 139 22.87 4.67 19.20
CA LEU A 139 22.41 5.30 20.44
C LEU A 139 23.33 5.00 21.61
N THR A 140 23.87 3.80 21.70
CA THR A 140 24.84 3.42 22.73
C THR A 140 26.13 4.23 22.59
N LEU A 141 26.65 4.41 21.37
CA LEU A 141 27.80 5.30 21.13
C LEU A 141 27.51 6.73 21.60
N LYS A 142 26.34 7.28 21.27
CA LYS A 142 25.94 8.62 21.70
C LYS A 142 25.90 8.74 23.23
N GLN A 143 25.35 7.73 23.93
CA GLN A 143 25.32 7.72 25.39
C GLN A 143 26.70 7.76 26.02
N TYR A 144 27.67 7.02 25.49
CA TYR A 144 29.07 7.09 25.98
C TYR A 144 29.68 8.47 25.74
N ILE A 145 29.39 9.07 24.58
CA ILE A 145 29.89 10.41 24.25
C ILE A 145 29.28 11.47 25.20
N GLU A 146 27.97 11.41 25.43
CA GLU A 146 27.27 12.34 26.34
C GLU A 146 27.75 12.23 27.79
N LYS A 147 28.18 11.03 28.19
CA LYS A 147 28.74 10.79 29.56
C LYS A 147 30.24 11.04 29.65
N ASP A 148 30.88 11.41 28.57
CA ASP A 148 32.35 11.55 28.46
C ASP A 148 33.11 10.27 28.86
N ASP A 149 32.50 9.09 28.64
CA ASP A 149 33.05 7.79 29.02
C ASP A 149 33.84 7.16 27.87
N TYR A 150 35.07 7.63 27.68
CA TYR A 150 35.95 7.11 26.64
C TYR A 150 36.34 5.65 26.83
N GLN A 151 36.60 5.23 28.07
CA GLN A 151 37.00 3.85 28.36
C GLN A 151 35.84 2.88 28.09
N GLY A 152 34.63 3.19 28.56
CA GLY A 152 33.44 2.40 28.27
C GLY A 152 33.14 2.30 26.77
N LEU A 153 33.27 3.40 26.03
CA LEU A 153 33.11 3.42 24.57
C LEU A 153 34.14 2.50 23.89
N LYS A 154 35.40 2.56 24.30
CA LYS A 154 36.49 1.72 23.75
C LYS A 154 36.19 0.23 24.00
N GLU A 155 35.82 -0.13 25.20
CA GLU A 155 35.48 -1.51 25.58
C GLU A 155 34.25 -1.99 24.82
N HIS A 156 33.21 -1.17 24.73
CA HIS A 156 32.01 -1.51 23.96
C HIS A 156 32.32 -1.81 22.49
N ILE A 157 33.08 -0.95 21.82
CA ILE A 157 33.45 -1.15 20.39
C ILE A 157 34.29 -2.43 20.22
N VAL A 158 35.25 -2.68 21.12
CA VAL A 158 36.10 -3.88 21.04
C VAL A 158 35.28 -5.14 21.23
N ASN A 159 34.39 -5.16 22.23
CA ASN A 159 33.51 -6.30 22.52
C ASN A 159 32.51 -6.53 21.37
N SER A 160 31.88 -5.49 20.88
CA SER A 160 30.94 -5.59 19.75
C SER A 160 31.59 -6.12 18.48
N LEU A 161 32.84 -5.76 18.19
CA LEU A 161 33.59 -6.28 17.05
C LEU A 161 33.90 -7.79 17.15
N ASN A 162 33.85 -8.38 18.34
CA ASN A 162 34.01 -9.83 18.53
C ASN A 162 32.69 -10.59 18.32
N ASP A 163 31.55 -9.87 18.28
CA ASP A 163 30.24 -10.46 18.04
C ASP A 163 29.99 -10.69 16.56
N LYS A 164 29.93 -11.94 16.15
CA LYS A 164 29.65 -12.36 14.76
C LYS A 164 28.25 -11.94 14.27
N SER A 165 27.36 -11.57 15.17
CA SER A 165 26.01 -11.13 14.84
C SER A 165 25.92 -9.62 14.61
N LEU A 166 27.02 -8.86 14.74
CA LEU A 166 27.04 -7.43 14.52
C LEU A 166 26.63 -7.09 13.07
N PRO A 167 25.73 -6.12 12.86
CA PRO A 167 25.35 -5.66 11.51
C PRO A 167 26.57 -5.15 10.73
N SER A 168 26.62 -5.45 9.43
CA SER A 168 27.80 -5.16 8.59
C SER A 168 28.11 -3.67 8.45
N ASN A 169 27.11 -2.79 8.47
CA ASN A 169 27.29 -1.34 8.46
C ASN A 169 27.92 -0.86 9.79
N ILE A 170 27.45 -1.37 10.93
CA ILE A 170 28.00 -1.04 12.25
C ILE A 170 29.42 -1.62 12.42
N GLU A 171 29.64 -2.83 11.91
CA GLU A 171 30.98 -3.43 11.91
C GLU A 171 32.00 -2.53 11.15
N LYS A 172 31.60 -2.00 10.00
CA LYS A 172 32.43 -1.05 9.23
C LYS A 172 32.68 0.23 10.02
N LEU A 173 31.65 0.78 10.66
CA LEU A 173 31.75 1.96 11.51
C LEU A 173 32.76 1.73 12.64
N TYR A 174 32.59 0.66 13.40
CA TYR A 174 33.46 0.33 14.53
C TYR A 174 34.89 0.04 14.14
N LYS A 175 35.11 -0.66 13.01
CA LYS A 175 36.43 -0.84 12.44
C LYS A 175 37.07 0.52 12.03
N GLY A 176 36.27 1.43 11.49
CA GLY A 176 36.68 2.79 11.16
C GLY A 176 37.09 3.57 12.40
N ILE A 177 36.24 3.63 13.44
CA ILE A 177 36.54 4.30 14.70
C ILE A 177 37.77 3.68 15.36
N LYS A 178 37.86 2.35 15.45
CA LYS A 178 39.01 1.66 16.04
C LYS A 178 40.31 2.02 15.33
N ARG A 179 40.33 2.06 14.01
CA ARG A 179 41.51 2.35 13.21
C ARG A 179 41.93 3.82 13.28
N LYS A 180 40.94 4.74 13.11
CA LYS A 180 41.21 6.18 12.96
C LYS A 180 41.46 6.87 14.32
N TYR A 181 40.75 6.44 15.37
CA TYR A 181 40.66 7.15 16.64
C TYR A 181 41.19 6.35 17.84
N LEU A 182 40.70 5.12 18.09
CA LEU A 182 41.06 4.36 19.30
C LEU A 182 42.55 3.96 19.31
N LYS A 183 43.13 3.57 18.15
CA LYS A 183 44.55 3.24 18.05
C LYS A 183 45.46 4.46 18.23
N LYS A 184 44.96 5.68 18.04
CA LYS A 184 45.69 6.92 18.16
C LYS A 184 45.40 7.65 19.45
N GLU A 185 44.58 7.08 20.33
CA GLU A 185 44.12 7.69 21.59
C GLU A 185 43.54 9.10 21.40
N ALA A 186 42.77 9.30 20.32
CA ALA A 186 42.34 10.63 19.87
C ALA A 186 41.27 11.29 20.75
N GLY A 187 40.82 10.62 21.82
CA GLY A 187 39.81 11.13 22.73
C GLY A 187 38.38 11.02 22.21
N ILE A 188 37.41 11.28 23.11
CA ILE A 188 35.98 11.12 22.82
C ILE A 188 35.44 12.22 21.90
N GLU A 189 35.99 13.42 22.04
CA GLU A 189 35.58 14.58 21.25
C GLU A 189 35.85 14.40 19.75
N ALA A 190 37.01 13.80 19.38
CA ALA A 190 37.36 13.48 18.00
C ALA A 190 36.40 12.42 17.40
N ILE A 191 35.94 11.46 18.20
CA ILE A 191 34.93 10.48 17.79
C ILE A 191 33.55 11.15 17.65
N SER A 192 33.19 12.04 18.54
CA SER A 192 31.97 12.85 18.45
C SER A 192 31.95 13.69 17.16
N GLN A 193 33.02 14.40 16.86
CA GLN A 193 33.16 15.18 15.63
C GLN A 193 33.05 14.28 14.39
N TYR A 194 33.63 13.09 14.42
CA TYR A 194 33.48 12.12 13.32
C TYR A 194 32.04 11.68 13.13
N LEU A 195 31.29 11.39 14.19
CA LEU A 195 29.88 11.00 14.10
C LEU A 195 28.95 12.14 13.61
N HIS A 196 29.38 13.39 13.71
CA HIS A 196 28.68 14.58 13.22
C HIS A 196 29.22 15.06 11.85
N SER A 197 30.19 14.35 11.28
CA SER A 197 30.75 14.71 9.97
C SER A 197 29.79 14.37 8.81
N ASP A 198 30.06 14.90 7.63
CA ASP A 198 29.29 14.66 6.40
C ASP A 198 29.26 13.18 5.95
N GLU A 199 30.13 12.32 6.53
CA GLU A 199 30.05 10.86 6.33
C GLU A 199 28.76 10.26 6.90
N PHE A 200 28.04 11.00 7.77
CA PHE A 200 26.80 10.57 8.44
C PHE A 200 25.64 11.49 8.03
N SER A 201 24.87 11.06 7.07
CA SER A 201 23.67 11.78 6.68
C SER A 201 22.55 11.57 7.68
N VAL A 202 21.81 12.62 7.97
CA VAL A 202 20.58 12.52 8.76
C VAL A 202 19.53 11.77 7.94
N CYS A 203 18.74 10.94 8.60
CA CYS A 203 17.64 10.23 7.96
C CYS A 203 16.60 11.21 7.42
N HIS A 204 16.33 11.20 6.12
CA HIS A 204 15.35 12.07 5.48
C HIS A 204 13.90 11.79 5.94
N MET A 205 13.64 10.61 6.51
CA MET A 205 12.29 10.25 6.93
C MET A 205 11.97 10.71 8.35
N CYS A 206 12.87 10.50 9.31
CA CYS A 206 12.63 10.88 10.71
C CYS A 206 13.42 12.12 11.17
N GLY A 207 14.49 12.49 10.49
CA GLY A 207 15.31 13.63 10.86
C GLY A 207 16.17 13.46 12.11
N GLU A 208 16.01 12.37 12.85
CA GLU A 208 16.59 12.20 14.19
C GLU A 208 17.84 11.30 14.21
N TYR A 209 17.85 10.21 13.43
CA TYR A 209 18.89 9.20 13.45
C TYR A 209 19.82 9.33 12.27
N HIS A 210 21.13 9.15 12.52
CA HIS A 210 22.10 9.06 11.43
C HIS A 210 21.90 7.74 10.68
N SER A 211 21.89 7.83 9.35
CA SER A 211 21.66 6.69 8.46
C SER A 211 22.94 6.02 8.00
N PHE A 212 23.95 5.89 8.88
CA PHE A 212 25.25 5.37 8.51
C PHE A 212 25.18 4.09 7.67
N GLY A 213 25.56 4.18 6.39
CA GLY A 213 25.52 3.06 5.45
C GLY A 213 24.12 2.52 5.14
N SER A 214 23.05 3.19 5.62
CA SER A 214 21.68 2.84 5.36
C SER A 214 21.07 3.85 4.38
N GLU A 215 20.76 3.38 3.18
CA GLU A 215 20.26 4.19 2.08
C GLU A 215 19.07 3.50 1.42
N TYR A 216 18.21 4.29 0.79
CA TYR A 216 17.06 3.81 0.03
C TYR A 216 17.16 4.33 -1.42
N GLY A 217 17.10 3.41 -2.37
CA GLY A 217 17.14 3.74 -3.79
C GLY A 217 15.83 3.41 -4.50
N GLU A 218 15.67 3.91 -5.71
CA GLU A 218 14.50 3.62 -6.56
C GLU A 218 14.26 2.12 -6.72
N GLY A 219 15.30 1.34 -6.94
CA GLY A 219 15.19 -0.10 -7.14
C GLY A 219 14.84 -0.89 -5.89
N ASP A 220 14.81 -0.25 -4.72
CA ASP A 220 14.36 -0.86 -3.48
C ASP A 220 12.81 -0.92 -3.40
N PHE A 221 12.11 -0.20 -4.30
CA PHE A 221 10.66 -0.22 -4.41
C PHE A 221 10.23 -0.72 -5.78
N ILE A 222 9.81 -1.99 -5.87
CA ILE A 222 9.47 -2.69 -7.12
C ILE A 222 8.49 -1.92 -8.03
N PRO A 223 7.44 -1.25 -7.51
CA PRO A 223 6.48 -0.51 -8.34
C PRO A 223 7.09 0.57 -9.23
N LEU A 224 8.30 1.05 -8.93
CA LEU A 224 9.03 2.00 -9.78
C LEU A 224 9.67 1.33 -11.01
N ALA A 225 9.73 0.00 -11.05
CA ALA A 225 10.20 -0.82 -12.17
C ALA A 225 11.64 -0.56 -12.63
N VAL A 226 12.49 -0.12 -11.74
CA VAL A 226 13.88 0.25 -12.04
C VAL A 226 14.89 -0.69 -11.41
N SER A 227 16.00 -0.92 -12.09
CA SER A 227 17.10 -1.71 -11.56
C SER A 227 17.95 -0.88 -10.59
N THR A 228 18.19 -1.39 -9.39
CA THR A 228 19.07 -0.76 -8.37
C THR A 228 20.45 -0.40 -8.89
N ASN A 229 20.96 -1.14 -9.87
CA ASN A 229 22.32 -0.93 -10.38
C ASN A 229 22.38 0.00 -11.59
N ASN A 230 21.32 0.08 -12.38
CA ASN A 230 21.35 0.74 -13.69
C ASN A 230 20.47 2.00 -13.75
N SER A 231 19.55 2.18 -12.82
CA SER A 231 18.65 3.33 -12.82
C SER A 231 19.06 4.28 -11.70
N ARG A 232 19.43 5.47 -12.10
CA ARG A 232 19.85 6.57 -11.21
C ARG A 232 19.06 7.83 -11.56
N ASN A 233 17.75 7.71 -11.71
CA ASN A 233 16.91 8.80 -12.19
C ASN A 233 16.34 9.67 -11.06
N MET A 234 16.22 9.14 -9.84
CA MET A 234 15.91 9.96 -8.69
C MET A 234 17.19 10.61 -8.15
N PHE A 235 17.32 11.89 -8.40
CA PHE A 235 18.38 12.69 -7.81
C PHE A 235 17.79 13.46 -6.63
N TRP A 236 17.99 12.93 -5.42
CA TRP A 236 17.67 13.66 -4.21
C TRP A 236 18.91 14.44 -3.81
N GLU A 237 18.87 15.76 -3.89
CA GLU A 237 20.05 16.63 -3.64
C GLU A 237 21.33 16.15 -4.38
N TYR A 238 21.16 15.78 -5.66
CA TYR A 238 22.21 15.19 -6.50
C TYR A 238 22.72 13.80 -6.07
N ASN A 239 22.10 13.17 -5.08
CA ASN A 239 22.39 11.79 -4.68
C ASN A 239 21.41 10.81 -5.32
N THR A 240 21.91 9.68 -5.77
CA THR A 240 21.10 8.60 -6.38
C THR A 240 20.38 7.74 -5.35
N ARG A 241 20.70 7.93 -4.07
CA ARG A 241 20.10 7.23 -2.95
C ARG A 241 19.77 8.22 -1.84
N VAL A 242 18.65 7.97 -1.18
CA VAL A 242 18.17 8.79 -0.07
C VAL A 242 18.66 8.16 1.24
N PRO A 243 19.35 8.89 2.12
CA PRO A 243 19.70 8.39 3.44
C PRO A 243 18.45 8.13 4.25
N ILE A 244 18.19 6.86 4.56
CA ILE A 244 17.05 6.42 5.38
C ILE A 244 17.60 5.42 6.41
N CYS A 245 17.37 5.67 7.69
CA CYS A 245 17.81 4.78 8.76
C CYS A 245 17.07 3.43 8.74
N ASP A 246 17.67 2.42 9.33
CA ASP A 246 17.16 1.05 9.26
C ASP A 246 15.78 0.88 9.91
N ILE A 247 15.47 1.62 10.99
CA ILE A 247 14.11 1.63 11.57
C ILE A 247 13.09 2.22 10.60
N CYS A 248 13.42 3.32 9.92
CA CYS A 248 12.53 3.90 8.93
C CYS A 248 12.30 2.97 7.74
N LYS A 249 13.30 2.19 7.33
CA LYS A 249 13.11 1.12 6.33
C LYS A 249 12.14 0.05 6.83
N LEU A 250 12.25 -0.36 8.10
CA LEU A 250 11.31 -1.31 8.69
C LEU A 250 9.88 -0.75 8.70
N ILE A 251 9.71 0.55 8.98
CA ILE A 251 8.40 1.22 8.90
C ILE A 251 7.86 1.23 7.46
N LEU A 252 8.72 1.46 6.45
CA LEU A 252 8.30 1.39 5.05
C LEU A 252 7.73 0.03 4.67
N PHE A 253 8.22 -1.08 5.24
CA PHE A 253 7.62 -2.39 5.00
C PHE A 253 6.18 -2.50 5.50
N CYS A 254 5.75 -1.66 6.45
CA CYS A 254 4.37 -1.59 6.89
C CYS A 254 3.44 -0.92 5.86
N ALA A 255 3.96 -0.25 4.83
CA ALA A 255 3.17 0.40 3.78
C ALA A 255 2.22 -0.57 3.06
N ALA A 256 2.61 -1.85 2.91
CA ALA A 256 1.73 -2.87 2.35
C ALA A 256 0.46 -3.12 3.19
N ALA A 257 0.55 -2.95 4.52
CA ALA A 257 -0.61 -3.08 5.41
C ALA A 257 -1.55 -1.86 5.32
N GLY A 258 -0.99 -0.69 5.01
CA GLY A 258 -1.75 0.54 4.77
C GLY A 258 -2.33 0.67 3.37
N SER A 259 -1.86 -0.14 2.42
CA SER A 259 -2.34 -0.12 1.05
C SER A 259 -3.65 -0.89 0.89
N ILE A 260 -4.50 -0.43 0.01
CA ILE A 260 -5.80 -1.00 -0.30
C ILE A 260 -5.71 -1.77 -1.60
N ASP A 261 -6.17 -3.00 -1.58
CA ASP A 261 -6.23 -3.89 -2.72
C ASP A 261 -7.46 -3.57 -3.58
N ILE A 262 -7.25 -3.14 -4.83
CA ILE A 262 -8.28 -2.77 -5.77
C ILE A 262 -8.24 -3.71 -6.98
N TYR A 263 -9.39 -4.30 -7.30
CA TYR A 263 -9.53 -5.16 -8.46
C TYR A 263 -10.17 -4.41 -9.62
N LYS A 264 -9.44 -4.23 -10.73
CA LYS A 264 -9.90 -3.54 -11.95
C LYS A 264 -10.33 -4.49 -13.08
N GLY A 265 -10.70 -5.71 -12.76
CA GLY A 265 -11.10 -6.74 -13.74
C GLY A 265 -12.31 -6.39 -14.58
N TYR A 266 -13.15 -5.47 -14.10
CA TYR A 266 -14.35 -5.01 -14.80
C TYR A 266 -14.07 -4.03 -15.95
N MET A 267 -12.86 -3.45 -16.02
CA MET A 267 -12.52 -2.45 -17.03
C MET A 267 -11.92 -3.06 -18.31
N ASN A 268 -11.36 -4.25 -18.23
CA ASN A 268 -10.74 -4.91 -19.37
C ASN A 268 -10.71 -6.42 -19.17
N GLU A 269 -11.62 -7.15 -19.79
CA GLU A 269 -11.75 -8.61 -19.65
C GLU A 269 -10.54 -9.38 -20.18
N ASN A 270 -9.76 -8.77 -21.07
CA ASN A 270 -8.60 -9.39 -21.73
C ASN A 270 -7.30 -9.32 -20.92
N LEU A 271 -7.27 -8.67 -19.76
CA LEU A 271 -6.09 -8.62 -18.90
C LEU A 271 -5.98 -9.87 -18.03
N ASP A 272 -4.78 -10.35 -17.80
CA ASP A 272 -4.51 -11.42 -16.85
C ASP A 272 -4.93 -11.03 -15.43
N SER A 273 -5.30 -12.02 -14.61
CA SER A 273 -5.78 -11.80 -13.23
C SER A 273 -4.80 -11.00 -12.36
N LYS A 274 -3.49 -11.12 -12.62
CA LYS A 274 -2.43 -10.36 -11.93
C LYS A 274 -2.37 -8.90 -12.37
N GLU A 275 -2.65 -8.61 -13.64
CA GLU A 275 -2.69 -7.25 -14.18
C GLU A 275 -3.90 -6.44 -13.72
N LYS A 276 -4.92 -7.11 -13.16
CA LYS A 276 -6.17 -6.53 -12.67
C LYS A 276 -6.08 -6.08 -11.22
N GLN A 277 -5.05 -6.50 -10.49
CA GLN A 277 -4.88 -6.21 -9.06
C GLN A 277 -3.96 -5.02 -8.85
N TYR A 278 -4.48 -3.96 -8.25
CA TYR A 278 -3.76 -2.74 -7.90
C TYR A 278 -3.72 -2.54 -6.40
N TYR A 279 -2.67 -1.91 -5.93
CA TYR A 279 -2.57 -1.40 -4.57
C TYR A 279 -2.69 0.12 -4.61
N ALA A 280 -3.46 0.68 -3.69
CA ALA A 280 -3.67 2.13 -3.65
C ALA A 280 -3.71 2.66 -2.23
N PHE A 281 -3.42 3.94 -2.08
CA PHE A 281 -3.63 4.68 -0.85
C PHE A 281 -3.88 6.15 -1.16
N VAL A 282 -4.49 6.82 -0.20
CA VAL A 282 -4.73 8.26 -0.21
C VAL A 282 -3.87 8.90 0.86
N ASN A 283 -3.07 9.88 0.48
CA ASN A 283 -2.34 10.73 1.41
C ASN A 283 -2.96 12.13 1.45
N MET A 284 -3.05 12.72 2.62
CA MET A 284 -3.66 14.04 2.86
C MET A 284 -2.90 14.76 3.95
N ASP A 285 -2.82 16.08 3.85
CA ASP A 285 -2.29 16.91 4.93
C ASP A 285 -3.38 17.13 6.00
N THR A 286 -3.39 16.20 6.95
CA THR A 286 -4.38 16.13 8.03
C THR A 286 -3.84 15.32 9.20
N SER A 287 -4.60 15.22 10.30
CA SER A 287 -4.22 14.36 11.42
C SER A 287 -4.16 12.89 11.01
N PHE A 288 -3.33 12.10 11.71
CA PHE A 288 -3.22 10.66 11.48
C PHE A 288 -4.59 9.94 11.59
N GLN A 289 -5.43 10.34 12.53
CA GLN A 289 -6.76 9.75 12.71
C GLN A 289 -7.67 9.98 11.50
N GLU A 290 -7.61 11.18 10.93
CA GLU A 290 -8.39 11.55 9.75
C GLU A 290 -7.87 10.84 8.50
N LEU A 291 -6.56 10.78 8.34
CA LEU A 291 -5.91 10.02 7.28
C LEU A 291 -6.29 8.54 7.32
N TYR A 292 -6.23 7.95 8.52
CA TYR A 292 -6.63 6.55 8.73
C TYR A 292 -8.11 6.32 8.37
N LYS A 293 -9.02 7.15 8.87
CA LYS A 293 -10.46 7.08 8.55
C LYS A 293 -10.72 7.22 7.05
N THR A 294 -10.00 8.12 6.38
CA THR A 294 -10.13 8.32 4.93
C THR A 294 -9.74 7.07 4.16
N ASN A 295 -8.62 6.44 4.51
CA ASN A 295 -8.20 5.19 3.87
C ASN A 295 -9.12 4.01 4.21
N GLU A 296 -9.67 3.91 5.43
CA GLU A 296 -10.68 2.90 5.76
C GLU A 296 -11.99 3.11 4.97
N ASN A 297 -12.45 4.35 4.81
CA ASN A 297 -13.60 4.67 3.96
C ASN A 297 -13.33 4.31 2.49
N PHE A 298 -12.12 4.57 2.02
CA PHE A 298 -11.69 4.18 0.68
C PHE A 298 -11.70 2.65 0.50
N LYS A 299 -11.24 1.91 1.50
CA LYS A 299 -11.26 0.45 1.52
C LYS A 299 -12.68 -0.12 1.45
N MET A 300 -13.65 0.52 2.07
CA MET A 300 -15.07 0.13 1.98
C MET A 300 -15.65 0.30 0.57
N LYS A 301 -15.01 1.13 -0.26
CA LYS A 301 -15.44 1.41 -1.63
C LYS A 301 -14.62 0.68 -2.70
N LYS A 302 -13.68 -0.17 -2.32
CA LYS A 302 -12.76 -0.87 -3.22
C LYS A 302 -13.45 -1.68 -4.33
N ASP A 303 -14.67 -2.15 -4.06
CA ASP A 303 -15.46 -2.96 -4.99
C ASP A 303 -16.31 -2.10 -5.96
N LYS A 304 -16.24 -0.77 -5.85
CA LYS A 304 -16.86 0.15 -6.79
C LYS A 304 -16.05 0.26 -8.08
N GLU A 305 -16.70 0.64 -9.17
CA GLU A 305 -16.06 0.82 -10.47
C GLU A 305 -14.96 1.89 -10.45
N ALA A 306 -15.14 2.95 -9.65
CA ALA A 306 -14.18 4.04 -9.51
C ALA A 306 -14.03 4.48 -8.04
N PRO A 307 -13.37 3.69 -7.18
CA PRO A 307 -13.33 3.90 -5.73
C PRO A 307 -12.79 5.27 -5.32
N PHE A 308 -11.77 5.78 -6.02
CA PHE A 308 -11.18 7.08 -5.73
C PHE A 308 -12.14 8.23 -6.03
N LYS A 309 -12.87 8.15 -7.13
CA LYS A 309 -13.88 9.17 -7.49
C LYS A 309 -14.97 9.26 -6.44
N GLU A 310 -15.49 8.11 -6.01
CA GLU A 310 -16.46 7.99 -4.93
C GLU A 310 -15.94 8.60 -3.61
N LEU A 311 -14.66 8.35 -3.29
CA LEU A 311 -14.04 8.93 -2.12
C LEU A 311 -13.97 10.46 -2.20
N ILE A 312 -13.53 11.02 -3.33
CA ILE A 312 -13.45 12.48 -3.49
C ILE A 312 -14.84 13.10 -3.38
N PHE A 313 -15.87 12.48 -3.95
CA PHE A 313 -17.25 12.96 -3.80
C PHE A 313 -17.70 12.99 -2.35
N ASP A 314 -17.43 11.93 -1.59
CA ASP A 314 -17.78 11.89 -0.18
C ASP A 314 -17.02 12.93 0.63
N LEU A 315 -15.73 13.09 0.39
CA LEU A 315 -14.91 14.09 1.07
C LEU A 315 -15.44 15.51 0.81
N VAL A 316 -15.89 15.78 -0.41
CA VAL A 316 -16.43 17.08 -0.80
C VAL A 316 -17.86 17.28 -0.30
N SER A 317 -18.69 16.23 -0.29
CA SER A 317 -20.08 16.34 0.14
C SER A 317 -20.26 16.34 1.66
N THR A 318 -19.42 15.60 2.39
CA THR A 318 -19.54 15.45 3.86
C THR A 318 -18.93 16.61 4.63
N GLU A 319 -17.92 17.27 4.06
CA GLU A 319 -17.17 18.32 4.76
C GLU A 319 -17.14 19.64 3.99
N LYS A 320 -18.26 20.37 4.01
CA LYS A 320 -18.35 21.77 3.53
C LYS A 320 -17.30 22.72 4.14
N LYS A 321 -16.54 22.26 5.12
CA LYS A 321 -15.53 23.06 5.86
C LYS A 321 -14.09 22.81 5.43
N LYS A 322 -13.78 21.89 4.48
CA LYS A 322 -12.38 21.68 4.05
C LYS A 322 -11.85 22.91 3.34
N SER A 323 -10.64 23.31 3.70
CA SER A 323 -9.96 24.41 3.01
C SER A 323 -9.53 23.97 1.61
N VAL A 324 -9.40 24.94 0.70
CA VAL A 324 -8.85 24.69 -0.66
C VAL A 324 -7.48 24.01 -0.54
N TRP A 325 -6.68 24.43 0.43
CA TRP A 325 -5.35 23.88 0.69
C TRP A 325 -5.37 22.39 1.06
N GLN A 326 -6.30 21.97 1.92
CA GLN A 326 -6.46 20.54 2.26
C GLN A 326 -6.85 19.69 1.04
N LEU A 327 -7.75 20.21 0.19
CA LEU A 327 -8.14 19.50 -1.04
C LEU A 327 -7.00 19.43 -2.06
N GLN A 328 -6.15 20.46 -2.14
CA GLN A 328 -4.97 20.48 -3.03
C GLN A 328 -3.91 19.45 -2.60
N ASN A 329 -3.81 19.18 -1.30
CA ASN A 329 -2.82 18.27 -0.74
C ASN A 329 -3.32 16.82 -0.65
N ILE A 330 -4.41 16.49 -1.36
CA ILE A 330 -4.82 15.10 -1.55
C ILE A 330 -3.95 14.49 -2.66
N LEU A 331 -3.16 13.51 -2.28
CA LEU A 331 -2.39 12.68 -3.18
C LEU A 331 -2.97 11.26 -3.18
N TYR A 332 -3.49 10.85 -4.30
CA TYR A 332 -3.86 9.46 -4.54
C TYR A 332 -2.73 8.77 -5.30
N VAL A 333 -2.31 7.63 -4.79
CA VAL A 333 -1.29 6.79 -5.42
C VAL A 333 -1.88 5.40 -5.65
N GLU A 334 -1.70 4.89 -6.84
CA GLU A 334 -2.16 3.58 -7.25
C GLU A 334 -1.05 2.91 -8.06
N PHE A 335 -0.74 1.67 -7.73
CA PHE A 335 0.29 0.94 -8.44
C PHE A 335 -0.05 -0.55 -8.61
N ASN A 336 0.47 -1.10 -9.68
CA ASN A 336 0.50 -2.53 -9.93
C ASN A 336 1.95 -2.93 -10.20
N SER A 337 2.44 -3.92 -9.50
CA SER A 337 3.76 -4.47 -9.75
C SER A 337 3.65 -5.96 -10.00
N ASP A 338 4.02 -6.39 -11.19
CA ASP A 338 4.23 -7.79 -11.50
C ASP A 338 5.73 -8.03 -11.69
N TYR A 339 6.36 -8.63 -10.68
CA TYR A 339 7.78 -8.94 -10.70
C TYR A 339 8.16 -9.91 -11.83
N GLU A 340 7.25 -10.82 -12.20
CA GLU A 340 7.51 -11.84 -13.21
C GLU A 340 7.48 -11.25 -14.63
N SER A 341 6.53 -10.38 -14.93
CA SER A 341 6.40 -9.75 -16.26
C SER A 341 7.21 -8.46 -16.40
N LYS A 342 7.78 -7.94 -15.31
CA LYS A 342 8.43 -6.62 -15.22
C LYS A 342 7.53 -5.45 -15.67
N ASN A 343 6.23 -5.67 -15.72
CA ASN A 343 5.24 -4.65 -16.02
C ASN A 343 4.77 -3.99 -14.73
N CYS A 344 5.32 -2.83 -14.42
CA CYS A 344 4.87 -2.02 -13.30
C CYS A 344 4.12 -0.81 -13.83
N LYS A 345 2.99 -0.52 -13.20
CA LYS A 345 2.17 0.66 -13.50
C LYS A 345 2.06 1.48 -12.23
N LEU A 346 2.44 2.74 -12.30
CA LEU A 346 2.31 3.69 -11.20
C LEU A 346 1.47 4.87 -11.70
N ASN A 347 0.32 5.07 -11.09
CA ASN A 347 -0.54 6.21 -11.33
C ASN A 347 -0.62 7.05 -10.05
N TYR A 348 -0.54 8.36 -10.20
CA TYR A 348 -0.79 9.27 -9.09
C TYR A 348 -1.64 10.44 -9.57
N PHE A 349 -2.50 10.91 -8.67
CA PHE A 349 -3.36 12.05 -8.92
C PHE A 349 -3.14 13.08 -7.83
N ASN A 350 -3.02 14.34 -8.28
CA ASN A 350 -2.98 15.50 -7.42
C ASN A 350 -4.09 16.45 -7.87
N ILE A 351 -4.83 17.02 -6.93
CA ILE A 351 -5.93 17.94 -7.24
C ILE A 351 -5.38 19.36 -7.44
N PRO A 352 -5.40 19.89 -8.67
CA PRO A 352 -5.00 21.28 -8.93
C PRO A 352 -5.82 22.31 -8.14
N LYS A 353 -5.23 23.45 -7.83
CA LYS A 353 -5.85 24.53 -7.03
C LYS A 353 -7.24 24.92 -7.55
N TYR A 354 -7.40 25.11 -8.84
CA TYR A 354 -8.66 25.53 -9.42
C TYR A 354 -9.76 24.47 -9.29
N ILE A 355 -9.40 23.17 -9.38
CA ILE A 355 -10.32 22.06 -9.14
C ILE A 355 -10.69 22.00 -7.66
N ALA A 356 -9.74 22.16 -6.75
CA ALA A 356 -10.00 22.23 -5.31
C ALA A 356 -10.96 23.38 -4.97
N MET A 357 -10.77 24.56 -5.59
CA MET A 357 -11.68 25.69 -5.43
C MET A 357 -13.09 25.40 -5.96
N PHE A 358 -13.18 24.79 -7.14
CA PHE A 358 -14.46 24.38 -7.71
C PHE A 358 -15.18 23.36 -6.80
N LEU A 359 -14.48 22.33 -6.37
CA LEU A 359 -15.02 21.28 -5.50
C LEU A 359 -15.51 21.85 -4.16
N LYS A 360 -14.79 22.83 -3.59
CA LYS A 360 -15.20 23.51 -2.36
C LYS A 360 -16.47 24.37 -2.54
N ASP A 361 -16.50 25.17 -3.59
CA ASP A 361 -17.47 26.27 -3.69
C ASP A 361 -18.70 25.92 -4.57
N LYS A 362 -18.55 24.96 -5.51
CA LYS A 362 -19.54 24.66 -6.57
C LYS A 362 -19.74 23.17 -6.85
N ALA A 363 -19.32 22.26 -5.97
CA ALA A 363 -19.54 20.83 -6.14
C ALA A 363 -21.04 20.45 -6.20
N ASP A 364 -21.91 21.23 -5.57
CA ASP A 364 -23.36 21.04 -5.59
C ASP A 364 -23.93 21.00 -7.02
N VAL A 365 -23.37 21.79 -7.95
CA VAL A 365 -23.78 21.78 -9.35
C VAL A 365 -23.47 20.43 -10.00
N LEU A 366 -22.28 19.89 -9.76
CA LEU A 366 -21.86 18.57 -10.26
C LEU A 366 -22.70 17.45 -9.63
N ASN A 367 -22.93 17.53 -8.31
CA ASN A 367 -23.75 16.56 -7.58
C ASN A 367 -25.22 16.55 -8.00
N SER A 368 -25.72 17.67 -8.53
CA SER A 368 -27.10 17.77 -9.01
C SER A 368 -27.36 17.03 -10.34
N ILE A 369 -26.33 16.56 -11.04
CA ILE A 369 -26.43 15.75 -12.26
C ILE A 369 -26.98 14.37 -11.86
N LYS A 370 -28.10 13.96 -12.49
CA LYS A 370 -28.83 12.75 -12.12
C LYS A 370 -28.31 11.50 -12.82
N GLU A 371 -27.81 11.63 -14.04
CA GLU A 371 -27.29 10.52 -14.82
C GLU A 371 -25.91 10.11 -14.32
N GLU A 372 -25.85 9.02 -13.54
CA GLU A 372 -24.63 8.57 -12.85
C GLU A 372 -23.45 8.27 -13.80
N ARG A 373 -23.68 7.63 -14.96
CA ARG A 373 -22.62 7.36 -15.93
C ARG A 373 -22.01 8.63 -16.50
N PHE A 374 -22.85 9.59 -16.87
CA PHE A 374 -22.39 10.88 -17.39
C PHE A 374 -21.66 11.68 -16.31
N LYS A 375 -22.19 11.71 -15.09
CA LYS A 375 -21.53 12.31 -13.93
C LYS A 375 -20.16 11.69 -13.67
N ALA A 376 -20.04 10.36 -13.70
CA ALA A 376 -18.78 9.65 -13.52
C ALA A 376 -17.76 10.04 -14.61
N GLU A 377 -18.17 10.12 -15.90
CA GLU A 377 -17.33 10.55 -17.01
C GLU A 377 -16.83 12.00 -16.82
N LEU A 378 -17.70 12.91 -16.36
CA LEU A 378 -17.32 14.30 -16.06
C LEU A 378 -16.29 14.38 -14.95
N VAL A 379 -16.50 13.63 -13.85
CA VAL A 379 -15.56 13.59 -12.73
C VAL A 379 -14.20 13.06 -13.14
N ASP A 380 -14.20 12.01 -13.94
CA ASP A 380 -12.96 11.44 -14.45
C ASP A 380 -12.15 12.47 -15.23
N ASN A 381 -12.82 13.16 -16.16
CA ASN A 381 -12.19 14.22 -16.93
C ASN A 381 -11.68 15.36 -16.05
N ILE A 382 -12.47 15.80 -15.05
CA ILE A 382 -12.07 16.86 -14.12
C ILE A 382 -10.83 16.45 -13.32
N LEU A 383 -10.83 15.28 -12.73
CA LEU A 383 -9.71 14.80 -11.91
C LEU A 383 -8.44 14.55 -12.74
N ASN A 384 -8.59 14.15 -14.00
CA ASN A 384 -7.48 14.00 -14.94
C ASN A 384 -7.08 15.31 -15.65
N ASN A 385 -7.63 16.45 -15.23
CA ASN A 385 -7.37 17.77 -15.84
C ASN A 385 -7.71 17.83 -17.35
N VAL A 386 -8.68 17.04 -17.78
CA VAL A 386 -9.19 17.01 -19.15
C VAL A 386 -10.40 17.94 -19.26
N ASP A 387 -10.48 18.73 -20.35
CA ASP A 387 -11.65 19.58 -20.58
C ASP A 387 -12.91 18.73 -20.81
N ILE A 388 -13.92 18.94 -19.99
CA ILE A 388 -15.19 18.22 -20.06
C ILE A 388 -16.04 18.57 -21.28
N LYS A 389 -15.58 19.50 -22.14
CA LYS A 389 -16.26 19.88 -23.38
C LYS A 389 -16.60 18.66 -24.25
N PHE A 390 -15.65 17.76 -24.40
CA PHE A 390 -15.81 16.58 -25.26
C PHE A 390 -16.87 15.60 -24.73
N ALA A 391 -16.95 15.42 -23.39
CA ALA A 391 -17.99 14.61 -22.77
C ALA A 391 -19.38 15.25 -22.94
N ILE A 392 -19.47 16.57 -22.84
CA ILE A 392 -20.71 17.33 -23.06
C ILE A 392 -21.15 17.20 -24.53
N ASP A 393 -20.26 17.42 -25.48
CA ASP A 393 -20.54 17.31 -26.92
C ASP A 393 -21.02 15.90 -27.30
N LYS A 394 -20.30 14.88 -26.84
CA LYS A 394 -20.68 13.48 -27.01
C LYS A 394 -22.09 13.18 -26.47
N LYS A 395 -22.41 13.72 -25.27
CA LYS A 395 -23.72 13.54 -24.66
C LYS A 395 -24.84 14.26 -25.41
N LEU A 396 -24.56 15.48 -25.88
CA LEU A 396 -25.50 16.23 -26.69
C LEU A 396 -25.83 15.56 -28.02
N ARG A 397 -24.81 15.02 -28.71
CA ARG A 397 -25.01 14.24 -29.94
C ARG A 397 -25.89 13.03 -29.71
N LYS A 398 -25.72 12.31 -28.60
CA LYS A 398 -26.57 11.18 -28.22
C LYS A 398 -28.04 11.63 -28.01
N ILE A 399 -28.25 12.74 -27.33
CA ILE A 399 -29.62 13.27 -27.09
C ILE A 399 -30.27 13.66 -28.42
N LEU A 400 -29.52 14.21 -29.38
CA LEU A 400 -30.03 14.60 -30.67
C LEU A 400 -30.36 13.40 -31.60
N SER A 401 -29.74 12.24 -31.34
CA SER A 401 -29.99 11.00 -32.10
C SER A 401 -31.08 10.10 -31.49
N ASP A 402 -32.00 10.68 -30.72
CA ASP A 402 -33.11 9.98 -30.04
C ASP A 402 -32.69 9.00 -28.94
N ASP A 403 -31.45 9.07 -28.48
CA ASP A 403 -31.00 8.33 -27.34
C ASP A 403 -31.47 9.02 -26.04
N TYR A 404 -32.06 8.27 -25.12
CA TYR A 404 -32.60 8.80 -23.87
C TYR A 404 -31.51 9.52 -23.06
N GLY A 405 -31.61 10.84 -22.93
CA GLY A 405 -30.67 11.63 -22.16
C GLY A 405 -31.32 12.94 -21.66
N SER A 406 -30.83 13.43 -20.53
CA SER A 406 -31.35 14.67 -19.94
C SER A 406 -30.59 15.88 -20.45
N ALA A 407 -31.26 16.71 -21.26
CA ALA A 407 -30.75 18.04 -21.66
C ALA A 407 -30.45 18.93 -20.42
N VAL A 408 -31.17 18.72 -19.32
CA VAL A 408 -30.94 19.40 -18.05
C VAL A 408 -29.58 19.04 -17.46
N ASP A 409 -29.18 17.79 -17.55
CA ASP A 409 -27.87 17.35 -17.04
C ASP A 409 -26.72 17.89 -17.91
N CYS A 410 -26.90 17.99 -19.25
CA CYS A 410 -25.95 18.70 -20.12
C CYS A 410 -25.82 20.16 -19.74
N TYR A 411 -26.92 20.85 -19.46
CA TYR A 411 -26.89 22.24 -19.01
C TYR A 411 -26.12 22.39 -17.68
N LYS A 412 -26.32 21.49 -16.73
CA LYS A 412 -25.54 21.48 -15.48
C LYS A 412 -24.05 21.23 -15.75
N ALA A 413 -23.71 20.33 -16.67
CA ALA A 413 -22.33 20.08 -17.06
C ALA A 413 -21.66 21.31 -17.69
N VAL A 414 -22.40 22.10 -18.48
CA VAL A 414 -21.92 23.40 -19.00
C VAL A 414 -21.65 24.37 -17.86
N LYS A 415 -22.54 24.46 -16.84
CA LYS A 415 -22.26 25.24 -15.64
C LYS A 415 -20.99 24.80 -14.93
N VAL A 416 -20.79 23.48 -14.76
CA VAL A 416 -19.56 22.93 -14.18
C VAL A 416 -18.34 23.42 -14.97
N ARG A 417 -18.35 23.26 -16.31
CA ARG A 417 -17.24 23.72 -17.16
C ARG A 417 -16.99 25.22 -17.04
N PHE A 418 -18.04 26.01 -17.01
CA PHE A 418 -17.94 27.46 -16.82
C PHE A 418 -17.23 27.79 -15.50
N TYR A 419 -17.64 27.23 -14.38
CA TYR A 419 -16.99 27.48 -13.09
C TYR A 419 -15.54 27.00 -13.07
N LEU A 420 -15.24 25.83 -13.64
CA LEU A 420 -13.85 25.37 -13.75
C LEU A 420 -12.97 26.35 -14.52
N ASN A 421 -13.45 26.90 -15.64
CA ASN A 421 -12.71 27.89 -16.42
C ASN A 421 -12.53 29.21 -15.66
N VAL A 422 -13.53 29.67 -14.91
CA VAL A 422 -13.42 30.86 -14.09
C VAL A 422 -12.38 30.67 -12.97
N PHE A 423 -12.41 29.55 -12.29
CA PHE A 423 -11.40 29.24 -11.24
C PHE A 423 -10.00 29.09 -11.83
N LYS A 424 -9.88 28.52 -13.01
CA LYS A 424 -8.60 28.36 -13.73
C LYS A 424 -8.03 29.71 -14.14
N GLY A 425 -8.87 30.65 -14.56
CA GLY A 425 -8.48 32.03 -14.92
C GLY A 425 -8.22 32.94 -13.72
N GLY A 426 -8.44 32.49 -12.48
CA GLY A 426 -8.18 33.27 -11.26
C GLY A 426 -9.20 34.40 -10.96
N ASN A 427 -10.26 34.49 -11.74
CA ASN A 427 -11.19 35.63 -11.70
C ASN A 427 -12.44 35.32 -10.84
N LYS A 428 -12.27 35.35 -9.51
CA LYS A 428 -13.35 35.05 -8.53
C LYS A 428 -14.52 36.05 -8.58
N GLU A 429 -14.27 37.29 -8.96
CA GLU A 429 -15.31 38.33 -9.01
C GLU A 429 -16.39 38.06 -10.08
N VAL A 430 -16.05 37.29 -11.11
CA VAL A 430 -16.99 36.93 -12.18
C VAL A 430 -18.06 35.97 -11.66
N ILE A 431 -17.75 35.14 -10.66
CA ILE A 431 -18.69 34.12 -10.12
C ILE A 431 -19.92 34.79 -9.48
N SER A 432 -19.74 35.91 -8.80
CA SER A 432 -20.82 36.63 -8.12
C SER A 432 -21.73 37.42 -9.06
N LYS A 433 -21.25 37.67 -10.28
CA LYS A 433 -21.94 38.54 -11.27
C LYS A 433 -22.61 37.76 -12.42
N VAL A 434 -22.42 36.45 -12.50
CA VAL A 434 -22.97 35.64 -13.60
C VAL A 434 -24.24 34.95 -13.13
N ASP A 435 -25.36 35.39 -13.70
CA ASP A 435 -26.64 34.74 -13.51
C ASP A 435 -26.83 33.55 -14.50
N ASP A 436 -27.85 32.72 -14.23
CA ASP A 436 -28.20 31.60 -15.06
C ASP A 436 -28.54 31.97 -16.51
N LYS A 437 -29.00 33.18 -16.77
CA LYS A 437 -29.32 33.66 -18.12
C LYS A 437 -28.06 33.88 -18.94
N LYS A 438 -26.99 34.44 -18.36
CA LYS A 438 -25.69 34.61 -19.03
C LYS A 438 -25.04 33.27 -19.34
N ILE A 439 -25.13 32.28 -18.44
CA ILE A 439 -24.61 30.94 -18.69
C ILE A 439 -25.39 30.27 -19.84
N LYS A 440 -26.71 30.38 -19.89
CA LYS A 440 -27.52 29.89 -21.01
C LYS A 440 -27.13 30.57 -22.34
N PHE A 441 -26.89 31.88 -22.33
CA PHE A 441 -26.49 32.60 -23.51
C PHE A 441 -25.12 32.18 -24.04
N ILE A 442 -24.14 32.00 -23.15
CA ILE A 442 -22.81 31.48 -23.50
C ILE A 442 -22.90 30.08 -24.07
N TYR A 443 -23.76 29.22 -23.51
CA TYR A 443 -24.03 27.89 -23.99
C TYR A 443 -24.59 27.88 -25.43
N MET A 444 -25.57 28.75 -25.70
CA MET A 444 -26.21 28.83 -27.02
C MET A 444 -25.30 29.43 -28.11
N LYS A 445 -24.27 30.21 -27.74
CA LYS A 445 -23.30 30.78 -28.69
C LYS A 445 -21.96 30.06 -28.79
N GLY A 446 -21.65 29.19 -27.84
CA GLY A 446 -20.34 28.49 -27.73
C GLY A 446 -20.34 27.04 -28.19
N LEU A 447 -21.48 26.55 -28.65
CA LEU A 447 -21.68 25.31 -29.42
C LEU A 447 -21.93 25.70 -30.88
#